data_0044cbb0280edc46bd819959c3c65bbe
#
_entry.id   0044cbb0280edc46bd819959c3c65bbe
#
_cell.length_a   1.000
_cell.length_b   1.000
_cell.length_c   1.000
_cell.angle_alpha   90.00
_cell.angle_beta   90.00
_cell.angle_gamma   90.00
#
_symmetry.space_group_name_H-M   'P 1'
#
loop_
_entity.id
_entity.type
_entity.pdbx_description
1 polymer ?
#
loop_
_entity_poly.entity_id
_entity_poly.type
_entity_poly.pdbx_seq_one_letter_code
_entity_poly.pdbx_strand_id
1 'polypeptide(L)'
;MGSRRFVVAASGLAAVGLVAASAASGRQQAVHACAVTLVCQRTKPPASVPRSLDYGNATLAVRLYPRGHLIAGRLPGGGRLATINPNGSIWAKFGWWRADDDARLKISGHRVDAAAPPLTADVPNGYGIGFQATGITYPTTGCWRVTGTFKKATLSFTVLVTKSPLGP
;
A
#
# COMPACT_ATOMS: atom_id res chain seq x y z
N MET A 1 96.92 -11.07 -0.10
CA MET A 1 95.79 -10.42 0.59
C MET A 1 94.63 -10.37 -0.40
N GLY A 2 93.80 -11.36 -0.36
CA GLY A 2 92.64 -11.50 -1.32
C GLY A 2 91.29 -11.25 -0.62
N SER A 3 90.64 -10.25 -1.05
CA SER A 3 89.31 -9.88 -0.54
C SER A 3 88.23 -10.60 -1.35
N ARG A 4 87.51 -11.54 -0.75
CA ARG A 4 86.41 -12.25 -1.36
C ARG A 4 85.14 -11.41 -1.14
N ARG A 5 84.49 -11.00 -2.22
CA ARG A 5 83.18 -10.37 -2.19
C ARG A 5 82.09 -11.45 -2.24
N PHE A 6 81.23 -11.50 -1.22
CA PHE A 6 80.05 -12.33 -1.23
C PHE A 6 78.93 -11.56 -1.93
N VAL A 7 78.32 -12.17 -2.95
CA VAL A 7 77.10 -11.71 -3.61
C VAL A 7 75.95 -12.40 -2.92
N VAL A 8 75.06 -11.62 -2.28
CA VAL A 8 73.84 -12.11 -1.68
C VAL A 8 72.72 -11.91 -2.72
N ALA A 9 72.16 -13.02 -3.20
CA ALA A 9 70.99 -13.02 -4.07
C ALA A 9 69.76 -12.92 -3.22
N ALA A 10 69.00 -11.82 -3.36
CA ALA A 10 67.68 -11.63 -2.75
C ALA A 10 66.64 -12.23 -3.66
N SER A 11 66.02 -13.34 -3.24
CA SER A 11 64.82 -13.92 -3.91
C SER A 11 63.55 -13.19 -3.44
N GLY A 12 63.02 -12.37 -4.30
CA GLY A 12 61.69 -11.71 -4.06
C GLY A 12 60.53 -12.69 -4.33
N LEU A 13 59.79 -13.07 -3.30
CA LEU A 13 58.51 -13.73 -3.46
C LEU A 13 57.42 -12.68 -3.81
N ALA A 14 56.89 -12.73 -5.01
CA ALA A 14 55.72 -11.97 -5.41
C ALA A 14 54.46 -12.69 -4.88
N ALA A 15 53.83 -12.12 -3.87
CA ALA A 15 52.51 -12.56 -3.39
C ALA A 15 51.42 -12.04 -4.36
N VAL A 16 50.84 -12.94 -5.15
CA VAL A 16 49.67 -12.65 -5.97
C VAL A 16 48.47 -12.66 -5.06
N GLY A 17 47.99 -11.47 -4.70
CA GLY A 17 46.73 -11.29 -3.96
C GLY A 17 45.53 -11.59 -4.87
N LEU A 18 44.84 -12.70 -4.65
CA LEU A 18 43.50 -12.94 -5.23
C LEU A 18 42.50 -11.97 -4.57
N VAL A 19 42.07 -10.95 -5.30
CA VAL A 19 40.92 -10.13 -4.92
C VAL A 19 39.66 -10.91 -5.29
N ALA A 20 39.06 -11.53 -4.29
CA ALA A 20 37.73 -12.13 -4.44
C ALA A 20 36.70 -11.00 -4.61
N ALA A 21 36.25 -10.76 -5.84
CA ALA A 21 35.13 -9.90 -6.13
C ALA A 21 33.83 -10.55 -5.59
N SER A 22 33.38 -10.10 -4.43
CA SER A 22 32.06 -10.46 -3.91
C SER A 22 30.99 -9.89 -4.83
N ALA A 23 30.44 -10.72 -5.71
CA ALA A 23 29.25 -10.39 -6.47
C ALA A 23 28.09 -10.25 -5.47
N ALA A 24 27.76 -9.01 -5.13
CA ALA A 24 26.53 -8.69 -4.43
C ALA A 24 25.37 -9.06 -5.38
N SER A 25 24.82 -10.26 -5.20
CA SER A 25 23.55 -10.67 -5.83
C SER A 25 22.46 -9.75 -5.30
N GLY A 26 22.27 -8.62 -5.94
CA GLY A 26 21.09 -7.77 -5.77
C GLY A 26 19.88 -8.64 -6.09
N ARG A 27 19.21 -9.16 -5.05
CA ARG A 27 17.87 -9.74 -5.22
C ARG A 27 17.00 -8.63 -5.81
N GLN A 28 16.79 -8.68 -7.12
CA GLN A 28 15.68 -7.97 -7.74
C GLN A 28 14.42 -8.47 -7.05
N GLN A 29 13.91 -7.68 -6.08
CA GLN A 29 12.57 -7.88 -5.57
C GLN A 29 11.66 -7.72 -6.78
N ALA A 30 11.06 -8.83 -7.21
CA ALA A 30 10.01 -8.80 -8.21
C ALA A 30 8.98 -7.80 -7.71
N VAL A 31 8.79 -6.71 -8.45
CA VAL A 31 7.72 -5.75 -8.19
C VAL A 31 6.43 -6.50 -8.47
N HIS A 32 5.84 -7.08 -7.42
CA HIS A 32 4.54 -7.71 -7.54
C HIS A 32 3.55 -6.64 -7.97
N ALA A 33 3.02 -6.77 -9.19
CA ALA A 33 1.98 -5.88 -9.67
C ALA A 33 0.84 -5.88 -8.66
N CYS A 34 0.36 -4.69 -8.29
CA CYS A 34 -0.73 -4.55 -7.33
C CYS A 34 -2.02 -5.15 -7.92
N ALA A 35 -2.44 -6.30 -7.39
CA ALA A 35 -3.70 -6.94 -7.78
C ALA A 35 -4.88 -6.19 -7.16
N VAL A 36 -5.21 -5.03 -7.73
CA VAL A 36 -6.32 -4.18 -7.26
C VAL A 36 -7.67 -4.89 -7.39
N THR A 37 -8.56 -4.62 -6.45
CA THR A 37 -9.93 -5.11 -6.53
C THR A 37 -10.71 -4.30 -7.57
N LEU A 38 -11.19 -4.99 -8.60
CA LEU A 38 -12.03 -4.43 -9.63
C LEU A 38 -13.49 -4.84 -9.43
N VAL A 39 -14.40 -3.95 -9.78
CA VAL A 39 -15.83 -4.27 -9.80
C VAL A 39 -16.12 -5.25 -10.92
N CYS A 40 -16.79 -6.34 -10.58
CA CYS A 40 -17.32 -7.30 -11.55
C CYS A 40 -18.73 -7.76 -11.12
N GLN A 41 -19.45 -8.46 -11.97
CA GLN A 41 -20.82 -8.90 -11.70
C GLN A 41 -20.94 -9.69 -10.37
N ARG A 42 -19.91 -10.49 -10.01
CA ARG A 42 -19.88 -11.31 -8.79
C ARG A 42 -19.61 -10.51 -7.50
N THR A 43 -19.11 -9.28 -7.62
CA THR A 43 -18.77 -8.43 -6.47
C THR A 43 -19.81 -7.37 -6.19
N LYS A 44 -20.84 -7.25 -7.05
CA LYS A 44 -21.93 -6.30 -6.84
C LYS A 44 -22.76 -6.72 -5.64
N PRO A 45 -23.11 -5.75 -4.79
CA PRO A 45 -24.06 -6.00 -3.70
C PRO A 45 -25.44 -6.43 -4.24
N PRO A 46 -26.26 -7.12 -3.42
CA PRO A 46 -27.63 -7.46 -3.79
C PRO A 46 -28.49 -6.20 -3.98
N ALA A 47 -29.68 -6.37 -4.59
CA ALA A 47 -30.58 -5.25 -4.93
C ALA A 47 -31.10 -4.46 -3.72
N SER A 48 -31.01 -5.02 -2.51
CA SER A 48 -31.33 -4.33 -1.25
C SER A 48 -30.33 -3.23 -0.85
N VAL A 49 -29.17 -3.21 -1.48
CA VAL A 49 -28.11 -2.21 -1.24
C VAL A 49 -28.20 -1.10 -2.30
N PRO A 50 -27.94 0.18 -1.96
CA PRO A 50 -28.01 1.28 -2.92
C PRO A 50 -27.17 1.01 -4.18
N ARG A 51 -27.75 1.28 -5.37
CA ARG A 51 -27.11 1.05 -6.68
C ARG A 51 -25.82 1.86 -6.91
N SER A 52 -25.59 2.90 -6.11
CA SER A 52 -24.35 3.69 -6.15
C SER A 52 -23.13 2.95 -5.59
N LEU A 53 -23.36 1.80 -4.93
CA LEU A 53 -22.32 0.94 -4.38
C LEU A 53 -22.08 -0.22 -5.34
N ASP A 54 -20.82 -0.61 -5.48
CA ASP A 54 -20.37 -1.50 -6.53
C ASP A 54 -19.62 -2.74 -6.01
N TYR A 55 -19.35 -2.79 -4.68
CA TYR A 55 -18.62 -3.87 -4.05
C TYR A 55 -19.14 -4.16 -2.65
N GLY A 56 -19.45 -5.43 -2.33
CA GLY A 56 -19.88 -5.82 -0.98
C GLY A 56 -20.94 -6.90 -0.93
N ASN A 57 -21.68 -6.91 0.18
CA ASN A 57 -22.77 -7.86 0.46
C ASN A 57 -23.98 -7.13 1.06
N ALA A 58 -25.00 -7.88 1.49
CA ALA A 58 -26.22 -7.32 2.06
C ALA A 58 -26.03 -6.60 3.41
N THR A 59 -24.90 -6.77 4.08
CA THR A 59 -24.63 -6.19 5.41
C THR A 59 -23.64 -5.03 5.35
N LEU A 60 -22.65 -5.12 4.49
CA LEU A 60 -21.57 -4.14 4.35
C LEU A 60 -21.20 -3.96 2.88
N ALA A 61 -21.22 -2.73 2.40
CA ALA A 61 -20.89 -2.42 1.01
C ALA A 61 -20.14 -1.09 0.89
N VAL A 62 -19.41 -0.93 -0.22
CA VAL A 62 -18.62 0.26 -0.52
C VAL A 62 -18.74 0.63 -2.01
N ARG A 63 -18.36 1.85 -2.32
CA ARG A 63 -17.97 2.25 -3.66
C ARG A 63 -16.45 2.26 -3.74
N LEU A 64 -15.89 1.42 -4.60
CA LEU A 64 -14.45 1.35 -4.80
C LEU A 64 -13.91 2.61 -5.50
N TYR A 65 -12.63 2.89 -5.30
CA TYR A 65 -11.95 3.90 -6.10
C TYR A 65 -11.93 3.48 -7.58
N PRO A 66 -11.99 4.45 -8.52
CA PRO A 66 -11.98 4.16 -9.93
C PRO A 66 -10.81 3.24 -10.32
N ARG A 67 -11.12 2.11 -10.94
CA ARG A 67 -10.12 1.08 -11.33
C ARG A 67 -9.24 0.60 -10.17
N GLY A 68 -9.73 0.66 -8.92
CA GLY A 68 -8.96 0.29 -7.74
C GLY A 68 -7.76 1.20 -7.44
N HIS A 69 -7.77 2.45 -7.92
CA HIS A 69 -6.65 3.36 -7.81
C HIS A 69 -7.04 4.65 -7.08
N LEU A 70 -6.33 4.96 -5.99
CA LEU A 70 -6.41 6.19 -5.24
C LEU A 70 -5.20 7.08 -5.57
N ILE A 71 -5.47 8.21 -6.22
CA ILE A 71 -4.44 9.21 -6.54
C ILE A 71 -4.56 10.38 -5.56
N ALA A 72 -3.51 10.61 -4.78
CA ALA A 72 -3.44 11.72 -3.83
C ALA A 72 -2.84 12.98 -4.47
N GLY A 73 -3.37 14.13 -4.09
CA GLY A 73 -3.00 15.43 -4.66
C GLY A 73 -3.91 15.88 -5.79
N ARG A 74 -3.46 16.84 -6.58
CA ARG A 74 -4.25 17.42 -7.68
C ARG A 74 -4.47 16.42 -8.81
N LEU A 75 -5.70 16.36 -9.33
CA LEU A 75 -6.03 15.56 -10.49
C LEU A 75 -6.02 16.40 -11.77
N PRO A 76 -5.72 15.80 -12.96
CA PRO A 76 -6.00 16.43 -14.23
C PRO A 76 -7.47 16.87 -14.31
N GLY A 77 -7.73 18.12 -14.67
CA GLY A 77 -9.09 18.68 -14.67
C GLY A 77 -9.58 19.22 -13.32
N GLY A 78 -8.72 19.22 -12.29
CA GLY A 78 -9.04 19.73 -10.95
C GLY A 78 -9.60 18.68 -10.01
N GLY A 79 -9.87 19.08 -8.76
CA GLY A 79 -10.36 18.20 -7.71
C GLY A 79 -9.26 17.36 -7.05
N ARG A 80 -9.65 16.68 -5.94
CA ARG A 80 -8.79 15.78 -5.16
C ARG A 80 -9.61 14.59 -4.65
N LEU A 81 -9.05 13.39 -4.73
CA LEU A 81 -9.61 12.20 -4.07
C LEU A 81 -8.98 11.95 -2.69
N ALA A 82 -7.75 12.40 -2.50
CA ALA A 82 -7.00 12.24 -1.27
C ALA A 82 -6.01 13.40 -1.08
N THR A 83 -5.66 13.65 0.17
CA THR A 83 -4.72 14.70 0.59
C THR A 83 -3.38 14.08 0.99
N ILE A 84 -2.29 14.72 0.61
CA ILE A 84 -0.94 14.40 1.10
C ILE A 84 -0.71 15.23 2.35
N ASN A 85 -0.49 14.57 3.49
CA ASN A 85 -0.18 15.21 4.75
C ASN A 85 1.29 15.71 4.77
N PRO A 86 1.66 16.65 5.66
CA PRO A 86 3.03 17.15 5.77
C PRO A 86 4.09 16.06 6.04
N ASN A 87 3.72 14.97 6.73
CA ASN A 87 4.58 13.83 6.99
C ASN A 87 4.65 12.83 5.82
N GLY A 88 4.03 13.16 4.68
CA GLY A 88 4.02 12.32 3.48
C GLY A 88 2.98 11.22 3.44
N SER A 89 2.24 10.97 4.54
CA SER A 89 1.11 10.05 4.56
C SER A 89 -0.05 10.57 3.71
N ILE A 90 -0.98 9.69 3.35
CA ILE A 90 -2.08 10.01 2.44
C ILE A 90 -3.39 9.80 3.16
N TRP A 91 -4.16 10.86 3.34
CA TRP A 91 -5.50 10.82 3.91
C TRP A 91 -6.56 10.85 2.82
N ALA A 92 -7.54 9.95 2.93
CA ALA A 92 -8.67 9.88 2.02
C ALA A 92 -9.98 9.71 2.77
N LYS A 93 -11.01 10.42 2.33
CA LYS A 93 -12.38 10.16 2.78
C LYS A 93 -12.90 8.92 2.04
N PHE A 94 -13.53 8.01 2.78
CA PHE A 94 -14.08 6.78 2.22
C PHE A 94 -15.46 6.50 2.79
N GLY A 95 -16.40 6.13 1.94
CA GLY A 95 -17.79 5.87 2.32
C GLY A 95 -18.07 4.38 2.38
N TRP A 96 -18.72 3.97 3.46
CA TRP A 96 -19.26 2.62 3.67
C TRP A 96 -20.79 2.69 3.75
N TRP A 97 -21.43 1.62 3.42
CA TRP A 97 -22.83 1.39 3.67
C TRP A 97 -23.01 0.22 4.64
N ARG A 98 -23.90 0.37 5.62
CA ARG A 98 -24.22 -0.63 6.64
C ARG A 98 -25.72 -0.90 6.64
N ALA A 99 -26.10 -2.17 6.78
CA ALA A 99 -27.52 -2.58 6.80
C ALA A 99 -28.25 -2.14 8.07
N ASP A 100 -27.53 -1.88 9.17
CA ASP A 100 -28.05 -1.44 10.45
C ASP A 100 -27.03 -0.58 11.22
N ASP A 101 -27.34 -0.17 12.45
CA ASP A 101 -26.54 0.74 13.28
C ASP A 101 -26.21 0.17 14.68
N ASP A 102 -26.52 -1.10 14.94
CA ASP A 102 -26.35 -1.73 16.24
C ASP A 102 -24.90 -2.17 16.56
N ALA A 103 -23.96 -1.91 15.67
CA ALA A 103 -22.54 -2.18 15.86
C ALA A 103 -21.66 -1.08 15.27
N ARG A 104 -20.43 -1.00 15.75
CA ARG A 104 -19.43 -0.08 15.21
C ARG A 104 -18.69 -0.72 14.03
N LEU A 105 -18.57 0.00 12.92
CA LEU A 105 -17.65 -0.37 11.84
C LEU A 105 -16.21 -0.28 12.33
N LYS A 106 -15.42 -1.32 12.08
CA LYS A 106 -13.98 -1.36 12.31
C LYS A 106 -13.26 -1.44 10.97
N ILE A 107 -12.21 -0.64 10.80
CA ILE A 107 -11.40 -0.63 9.58
C ILE A 107 -9.96 -0.89 9.95
N SER A 108 -9.32 -1.78 9.24
CA SER A 108 -7.90 -2.10 9.34
C SER A 108 -7.31 -2.28 7.94
N GLY A 109 -5.99 -2.33 7.85
CA GLY A 109 -5.34 -2.68 6.60
C GLY A 109 -3.83 -2.61 6.69
N HIS A 110 -3.21 -3.26 5.71
CA HIS A 110 -1.77 -3.36 5.60
C HIS A 110 -1.32 -3.25 4.14
N ARG A 111 -0.10 -2.86 3.96
CA ARG A 111 0.55 -2.82 2.66
C ARG A 111 0.94 -4.24 2.23
N VAL A 112 0.68 -4.62 0.96
CA VAL A 112 0.89 -6.00 0.47
C VAL A 112 2.10 -6.13 -0.46
N ASP A 113 2.67 -5.02 -0.95
CA ASP A 113 3.81 -5.00 -1.87
C ASP A 113 5.14 -4.65 -1.20
N ALA A 114 5.13 -4.16 0.05
CA ALA A 114 6.31 -3.87 0.84
C ALA A 114 5.96 -3.78 2.34
N ALA A 115 6.97 -3.81 3.20
CA ALA A 115 6.80 -3.52 4.62
C ALA A 115 6.42 -2.05 4.83
N ALA A 116 5.40 -1.82 5.67
CA ALA A 116 4.98 -0.50 6.12
C ALA A 116 4.19 -0.62 7.43
N PRO A 117 4.10 0.44 8.25
CA PRO A 117 3.14 0.49 9.34
C PRO A 117 1.71 0.26 8.83
N PRO A 118 0.79 -0.29 9.63
CA PRO A 118 -0.60 -0.46 9.23
C PRO A 118 -1.25 0.90 8.94
N LEU A 119 -2.29 0.93 8.11
CA LEU A 119 -3.11 2.13 7.94
C LEU A 119 -3.85 2.45 9.25
N THR A 120 -4.23 3.71 9.42
CA THR A 120 -5.14 4.14 10.48
C THR A 120 -6.46 4.58 9.89
N ALA A 121 -7.55 4.38 10.65
CA ALA A 121 -8.88 4.79 10.22
C ALA A 121 -9.58 5.56 11.34
N ASP A 122 -10.18 6.68 10.96
CA ASP A 122 -11.13 7.41 11.77
C ASP A 122 -12.55 7.01 11.35
N VAL A 123 -13.31 6.47 12.32
CA VAL A 123 -14.68 6.03 12.12
C VAL A 123 -15.56 6.82 13.11
N PRO A 124 -16.05 7.98 12.70
CA PRO A 124 -16.86 8.84 13.58
C PRO A 124 -18.16 8.16 13.99
N ASN A 125 -18.64 8.49 15.18
CA ASN A 125 -19.92 8.06 15.70
C ASN A 125 -21.07 8.92 15.11
N GLY A 126 -22.31 8.53 15.39
CA GLY A 126 -23.49 9.32 15.06
C GLY A 126 -24.08 9.09 13.67
N TYR A 127 -23.51 8.16 12.90
CA TYR A 127 -24.14 7.70 11.65
C TYR A 127 -25.17 6.61 11.97
N GLY A 128 -26.38 6.79 11.50
CA GLY A 128 -27.45 5.77 11.55
C GLY A 128 -27.24 4.65 10.52
N ILE A 129 -28.33 3.96 10.22
CA ILE A 129 -28.38 2.94 9.15
C ILE A 129 -28.02 3.59 7.80
N GLY A 130 -27.30 2.85 7.00
CA GLY A 130 -26.94 3.26 5.64
C GLY A 130 -25.53 3.82 5.56
N PHE A 131 -25.39 5.07 5.08
CA PHE A 131 -24.08 5.66 4.79
C PHE A 131 -23.26 5.97 6.05
N GLN A 132 -22.00 5.54 6.05
CA GLN A 132 -20.99 5.83 7.07
C GLN A 132 -19.76 6.44 6.41
N ALA A 133 -19.51 7.72 6.64
CA ALA A 133 -18.23 8.32 6.23
C ALA A 133 -17.10 7.92 7.17
N THR A 134 -15.91 7.73 6.61
CA THR A 134 -14.69 7.43 7.37
C THR A 134 -13.50 8.18 6.78
N GLY A 135 -12.46 8.40 7.59
CA GLY A 135 -11.15 8.84 7.13
C GLY A 135 -10.18 7.66 7.15
N ILE A 136 -9.44 7.43 6.08
CA ILE A 136 -8.38 6.40 6.04
C ILE A 136 -7.07 7.10 5.77
N THR A 137 -6.06 6.83 6.63
CA THR A 137 -4.70 7.34 6.44
C THR A 137 -3.78 6.19 6.08
N TYR A 138 -3.22 6.25 4.88
CA TYR A 138 -2.20 5.34 4.39
C TYR A 138 -0.82 5.94 4.71
N PRO A 139 0.04 5.25 5.49
CA PRO A 139 1.37 5.78 5.84
C PRO A 139 2.26 6.08 4.64
N THR A 140 2.11 5.30 3.56
CA THR A 140 2.92 5.40 2.34
C THR A 140 2.09 5.13 1.09
N THR A 141 2.61 5.48 -0.08
CA THR A 141 2.14 4.94 -1.37
C THR A 141 2.38 3.44 -1.45
N GLY A 142 1.68 2.74 -2.34
CA GLY A 142 1.83 1.29 -2.57
C GLY A 142 0.50 0.57 -2.68
N CYS A 143 0.57 -0.75 -2.65
CA CYS A 143 -0.57 -1.64 -2.75
C CYS A 143 -1.10 -1.98 -1.35
N TRP A 144 -2.32 -1.59 -1.06
CA TRP A 144 -2.91 -1.71 0.27
C TRP A 144 -4.13 -2.61 0.28
N ARG A 145 -4.16 -3.58 1.18
CA ARG A 145 -5.38 -4.31 1.52
C ARG A 145 -6.10 -3.58 2.64
N VAL A 146 -7.35 -3.18 2.37
CA VAL A 146 -8.26 -2.54 3.32
C VAL A 146 -9.32 -3.54 3.71
N THR A 147 -9.59 -3.67 5.01
CA THR A 147 -10.61 -4.58 5.54
C THR A 147 -11.55 -3.81 6.46
N GLY A 148 -12.83 -3.83 6.14
CA GLY A 148 -13.91 -3.38 7.01
C GLY A 148 -14.61 -4.57 7.66
N THR A 149 -14.89 -4.45 8.96
CA THR A 149 -15.65 -5.45 9.71
C THR A 149 -16.83 -4.77 10.40
N PHE A 150 -18.01 -5.29 10.18
CA PHE A 150 -19.25 -4.84 10.79
C PHE A 150 -20.05 -6.05 11.24
N LYS A 151 -20.28 -6.21 12.55
CA LYS A 151 -20.83 -7.43 13.13
C LYS A 151 -19.99 -8.67 12.73
N LYS A 152 -20.65 -9.64 12.09
CA LYS A 152 -20.02 -10.86 11.54
C LYS A 152 -19.59 -10.70 10.08
N ALA A 153 -19.96 -9.60 9.42
CA ALA A 153 -19.61 -9.34 8.03
C ALA A 153 -18.21 -8.73 7.93
N THR A 154 -17.40 -9.27 7.04
CA THR A 154 -16.08 -8.72 6.68
C THR A 154 -16.03 -8.48 5.18
N LEU A 155 -15.51 -7.34 4.80
CA LEU A 155 -15.33 -6.94 3.41
C LEU A 155 -13.89 -6.46 3.23
N SER A 156 -13.15 -7.09 2.31
CA SER A 156 -11.76 -6.72 2.01
C SER A 156 -11.59 -6.37 0.55
N PHE A 157 -10.84 -5.32 0.28
CA PHE A 157 -10.46 -4.93 -1.08
C PHE A 157 -9.01 -4.44 -1.12
N THR A 158 -8.42 -4.47 -2.31
CA THR A 158 -7.06 -4.00 -2.55
C THR A 158 -7.09 -2.74 -3.40
N VAL A 159 -6.34 -1.72 -2.98
CA VAL A 159 -6.24 -0.43 -3.65
C VAL A 159 -4.77 -0.08 -3.89
N LEU A 160 -4.47 0.43 -5.09
CA LEU A 160 -3.18 1.06 -5.39
C LEU A 160 -3.23 2.53 -4.99
N VAL A 161 -2.37 2.94 -4.07
CA VAL A 161 -2.27 4.33 -3.59
C VAL A 161 -1.03 4.98 -4.20
N THR A 162 -1.22 6.07 -4.93
CA THR A 162 -0.13 6.84 -5.54
C THR A 162 -0.27 8.33 -5.27
N LYS A 163 0.78 9.10 -5.58
CA LYS A 163 0.75 10.57 -5.59
C LYS A 163 0.60 11.07 -7.02
N SER A 164 -0.16 12.13 -7.17
CA SER A 164 -0.29 12.83 -8.46
C SER A 164 1.04 13.43 -8.89
N PRO A 165 1.41 13.36 -10.16
CA PRO A 165 2.56 14.09 -10.69
C PRO A 165 2.36 15.61 -10.68
N LEU A 166 1.12 16.08 -10.51
CA LEU A 166 0.79 17.52 -10.46
C LEU A 166 1.00 18.14 -9.06
N GLY A 167 1.51 17.36 -8.11
CA GLY A 167 1.81 17.79 -6.74
C GLY A 167 0.59 17.73 -5.80
N PRO A 168 0.77 18.25 -4.56
CA PRO A 168 -0.24 18.22 -3.50
C PRO A 168 -1.42 19.15 -3.74
#